data_f981febd45a7cb2f56db91394562a765
#
_entry.id   f981febd45a7cb2f56db91394562a765
#
_cell.length_a   1.000
_cell.length_b   1.000
_cell.length_c   1.000
_cell.angle_alpha   90.00
_cell.angle_beta   90.00
_cell.angle_gamma   90.00
#
_symmetry.space_group_name_H-M   'P 1'
#
loop_
_entity.id
_entity.type
_entity.pdbx_description
1 polymer ?
#
loop_
_entity_poly.entity_id
_entity_poly.type
_entity_poly.pdbx_seq_one_letter_code
_entity_poly.pdbx_strand_id
1 'polypeptide(L)'
;EPSTADDDADADEYWYYLKSSGKVANGKQSNVKGQGFVFGNKDDNFGQMLTNWVGGTKDGDSYKYEEIGGEDSVAQLSDYASNGVVYYCMYDEDKADGHIQKNKWRKTWRPEDAYEEDEDEDKYWYWLEKDGKAYIPDSDDMKATGYAYDLGDGALEVDGSQFSFAKKKINSKDYFFNADGEMLSDFVNVVHTEDANVIDLGMYYFGGSSDGSMKTGSQTVKDDNGDSFKFYFGTKDNNTTGEAKGKGVTGNKNNKLYYMGHLVAAQDYKYQPVFMDVAGNGEEATFIVNQNGSIQHSALEYKEDGDILIDAKTNKVEFKTKNSSSKVWDKYSVEKGSLIINVEDIDEKDVMPISTDVIASGSVTSGSKPQ
;
A
#
# COMPACT_ATOMS: atom_id res chain seq x y z
N GLU A 1 47.32 -8.17 0.44
CA GLU A 1 47.93 -7.48 1.60
C GLU A 1 47.30 -6.08 1.66
N PRO A 2 46.88 -5.61 2.83
CA PRO A 2 46.45 -4.24 2.95
C PRO A 2 47.60 -3.29 2.62
N SER A 3 47.30 -2.23 1.91
CA SER A 3 48.27 -1.17 1.68
C SER A 3 48.51 -0.47 3.02
N THR A 4 49.68 -0.64 3.58
CA THR A 4 50.13 0.13 4.73
C THR A 4 50.45 1.56 4.28
N ALA A 5 49.49 2.45 4.36
CA ALA A 5 49.70 3.86 4.27
C ALA A 5 49.37 4.49 5.62
N ASP A 6 50.36 5.15 6.15
CA ASP A 6 50.41 6.01 7.34
C ASP A 6 49.36 5.84 8.47
N ASP A 7 49.88 5.70 9.69
CA ASP A 7 49.17 5.45 10.98
C ASP A 7 48.14 6.52 11.42
N ASP A 8 47.64 7.38 10.54
CA ASP A 8 46.76 8.49 10.90
C ASP A 8 45.51 8.66 9.99
N ALA A 9 45.16 7.67 9.18
CA ALA A 9 43.89 7.69 8.43
C ALA A 9 43.15 6.39 8.70
N ASP A 10 41.87 6.47 8.89
CA ASP A 10 40.92 5.36 8.79
C ASP A 10 41.12 4.69 7.44
N ALA A 11 41.99 3.67 7.42
CA ALA A 11 42.34 2.97 6.18
C ALA A 11 41.20 2.04 5.82
N ASP A 12 40.45 2.36 4.80
CA ASP A 12 39.44 1.50 4.23
C ASP A 12 40.02 0.13 3.91
N GLU A 13 39.51 -0.91 4.55
CA GLU A 13 39.92 -2.29 4.27
C GLU A 13 39.12 -2.82 3.08
N TYR A 14 39.81 -3.16 1.98
CA TYR A 14 39.18 -3.74 0.80
C TYR A 14 39.51 -5.24 0.68
N TRP A 15 38.53 -6.06 0.32
CA TRP A 15 38.68 -7.49 0.08
C TRP A 15 38.80 -7.81 -1.38
N TYR A 16 39.74 -8.69 -1.72
CA TYR A 16 40.03 -9.13 -3.09
C TYR A 16 40.02 -10.65 -3.19
N TYR A 17 39.50 -11.17 -4.30
CA TYR A 17 39.56 -12.61 -4.58
C TYR A 17 40.57 -12.91 -5.70
N LEU A 18 41.56 -13.72 -5.38
CA LEU A 18 42.53 -14.22 -6.36
C LEU A 18 42.04 -15.57 -6.93
N LYS A 19 41.85 -15.61 -8.25
CA LYS A 19 41.54 -16.84 -8.98
C LYS A 19 42.73 -17.80 -8.94
N SER A 20 42.50 -19.09 -9.21
CA SER A 20 43.56 -20.10 -9.31
C SER A 20 44.64 -19.76 -10.33
N SER A 21 44.33 -18.93 -11.33
CA SER A 21 45.25 -18.39 -12.30
C SER A 21 46.15 -17.26 -11.79
N GLY A 22 46.01 -16.85 -10.52
CA GLY A 22 46.70 -15.70 -9.93
C GLY A 22 46.12 -14.34 -10.33
N LYS A 23 45.07 -14.30 -11.17
CA LYS A 23 44.40 -13.04 -11.56
C LYS A 23 43.37 -12.61 -10.51
N VAL A 24 43.28 -11.31 -10.26
CA VAL A 24 42.24 -10.71 -9.45
C VAL A 24 40.87 -10.91 -10.12
N ALA A 25 39.90 -11.34 -9.37
CA ALA A 25 38.51 -11.38 -9.84
C ALA A 25 37.96 -9.95 -10.04
N ASN A 26 37.19 -9.76 -11.08
CA ASN A 26 36.45 -8.52 -11.33
C ASN A 26 35.08 -8.85 -11.94
N GLY A 27 34.13 -7.93 -11.83
CA GLY A 27 32.78 -8.16 -12.25
C GLY A 27 32.07 -9.23 -11.43
N LYS A 28 30.88 -9.64 -11.88
CA LYS A 28 30.08 -10.68 -11.18
C LYS A 28 30.75 -12.05 -11.31
N GLN A 29 30.99 -12.68 -10.19
CA GLN A 29 31.49 -14.06 -10.09
C GLN A 29 30.37 -14.94 -9.52
N SER A 30 29.87 -15.88 -10.31
CA SER A 30 28.71 -16.69 -9.92
C SER A 30 29.01 -17.80 -8.92
N ASN A 31 30.27 -18.19 -8.79
CA ASN A 31 30.68 -19.29 -7.93
C ASN A 31 32.09 -19.04 -7.34
N VAL A 32 32.11 -18.37 -6.21
CA VAL A 32 33.31 -18.30 -5.35
C VAL A 32 32.95 -19.09 -4.08
N LYS A 33 33.57 -20.23 -3.89
CA LYS A 33 33.27 -21.14 -2.74
C LYS A 33 31.77 -21.46 -2.59
N GLY A 34 31.03 -21.60 -3.71
CA GLY A 34 29.61 -21.94 -3.71
C GLY A 34 28.65 -20.74 -3.67
N GLN A 35 29.16 -19.52 -3.57
CA GLN A 35 28.37 -18.30 -3.51
C GLN A 35 28.69 -17.35 -4.67
N GLY A 36 27.79 -16.43 -4.98
CA GLY A 36 28.01 -15.35 -5.94
C GLY A 36 28.55 -14.11 -5.25
N PHE A 37 29.44 -13.39 -5.93
CA PHE A 37 30.00 -12.11 -5.47
C PHE A 37 30.04 -11.13 -6.62
N VAL A 38 30.09 -9.84 -6.30
CA VAL A 38 30.40 -8.79 -7.27
C VAL A 38 31.72 -8.13 -6.84
N PHE A 39 32.60 -7.98 -7.82
CA PHE A 39 33.86 -7.26 -7.64
C PHE A 39 33.89 -6.07 -8.60
N GLY A 40 34.39 -4.96 -8.14
CA GLY A 40 34.56 -3.76 -8.96
C GLY A 40 35.30 -4.06 -10.25
N ASN A 41 34.94 -3.37 -11.30
CA ASN A 41 35.60 -3.49 -12.62
C ASN A 41 35.69 -2.15 -13.36
N LYS A 42 35.56 -1.05 -12.61
CA LYS A 42 35.98 0.30 -13.01
C LYS A 42 37.43 0.53 -12.59
N ASP A 43 38.03 1.61 -13.07
CA ASP A 43 39.46 1.89 -12.80
C ASP A 43 39.71 2.23 -11.31
N ASP A 44 38.74 2.85 -10.66
CA ASP A 44 38.78 3.29 -9.26
C ASP A 44 38.51 2.16 -8.25
N ASN A 45 37.71 1.15 -8.61
CA ASN A 45 37.35 0.05 -7.73
C ASN A 45 37.81 -1.33 -8.22
N PHE A 46 38.74 -1.42 -9.15
CA PHE A 46 39.08 -2.67 -9.82
C PHE A 46 39.47 -3.80 -8.85
N GLY A 47 38.66 -4.84 -8.86
CA GLY A 47 38.87 -6.07 -8.07
C GLY A 47 38.44 -6.00 -6.62
N GLN A 48 37.99 -4.85 -6.12
CA GLN A 48 37.42 -4.71 -4.76
C GLN A 48 36.12 -5.49 -4.66
N MET A 49 35.95 -6.26 -3.60
CA MET A 49 34.66 -6.90 -3.29
C MET A 49 33.65 -5.81 -2.93
N LEU A 50 32.52 -5.79 -3.63
CA LEU A 50 31.45 -4.81 -3.40
C LEU A 50 30.40 -5.38 -2.46
N THR A 51 29.87 -4.54 -1.59
CA THR A 51 28.95 -4.89 -0.51
C THR A 51 27.69 -4.02 -0.54
N ASN A 52 26.73 -4.29 0.34
CA ASN A 52 25.47 -3.57 0.41
C ASN A 52 24.74 -3.51 -0.95
N TRP A 53 24.32 -2.35 -1.38
CA TRP A 53 23.70 -2.13 -2.68
C TRP A 53 24.76 -1.98 -3.77
N VAL A 54 24.70 -2.83 -4.75
CA VAL A 54 25.64 -2.85 -5.87
C VAL A 54 24.91 -2.67 -7.18
N GLY A 55 25.16 -1.54 -7.83
CA GLY A 55 24.65 -1.22 -9.16
C GLY A 55 25.60 -1.70 -10.26
N GLY A 56 25.02 -2.17 -11.36
CA GLY A 56 25.73 -2.49 -12.58
C GLY A 56 25.14 -1.73 -13.74
N THR A 57 25.92 -0.82 -14.33
CA THR A 57 25.53 -0.09 -15.55
C THR A 57 25.99 -0.85 -16.77
N LYS A 58 25.13 -0.98 -17.78
CA LYS A 58 25.44 -1.71 -19.02
C LYS A 58 26.53 -1.02 -19.81
N ASP A 59 27.59 -1.77 -20.18
CA ASP A 59 28.70 -1.34 -21.02
C ASP A 59 28.96 -2.42 -22.09
N GLY A 60 28.40 -2.22 -23.27
CA GLY A 60 28.41 -3.23 -24.36
C GLY A 60 27.67 -4.50 -23.93
N ASP A 61 28.36 -5.63 -23.96
CA ASP A 61 27.83 -6.95 -23.54
C ASP A 61 28.10 -7.26 -22.05
N SER A 62 28.63 -6.30 -21.29
CA SER A 62 28.99 -6.46 -19.89
C SER A 62 28.35 -5.38 -19.02
N TYR A 63 28.61 -5.43 -17.72
CA TYR A 63 28.25 -4.41 -16.76
C TYR A 63 29.47 -3.86 -16.05
N LYS A 64 29.46 -2.56 -15.78
CA LYS A 64 30.36 -1.88 -14.87
C LYS A 64 29.72 -1.77 -13.51
N TYR A 65 30.39 -2.26 -12.49
CA TYR A 65 29.83 -2.38 -11.14
C TYR A 65 30.44 -1.38 -10.17
N GLU A 66 29.59 -0.85 -9.30
CA GLU A 66 29.94 0.05 -8.21
C GLU A 66 29.00 -0.17 -7.03
N GLU A 67 29.38 0.22 -5.86
CA GLU A 67 28.49 0.36 -4.71
C GLU A 67 27.56 1.57 -4.93
N ILE A 68 26.29 1.40 -4.55
CA ILE A 68 25.29 2.46 -4.60
C ILE A 68 25.11 2.94 -3.16
N GLY A 69 25.31 4.21 -2.92
CA GLY A 69 25.17 4.83 -1.60
C GLY A 69 26.48 5.47 -1.12
N GLY A 70 26.44 6.10 0.04
CA GLY A 70 27.49 6.91 0.64
C GLY A 70 27.15 8.39 0.64
N GLU A 71 27.83 9.17 1.49
CA GLU A 71 27.55 10.60 1.75
C GLU A 71 27.47 11.47 0.48
N ASP A 72 28.13 11.08 -0.59
CA ASP A 72 28.18 11.81 -1.87
C ASP A 72 27.32 11.18 -2.98
N SER A 73 26.64 10.06 -2.71
CA SER A 73 25.86 9.35 -3.72
C SER A 73 24.41 9.84 -3.74
N VAL A 74 24.00 10.40 -4.87
CA VAL A 74 22.60 10.74 -5.14
C VAL A 74 21.90 9.69 -6.02
N ALA A 75 22.55 8.56 -6.27
CA ALA A 75 22.01 7.51 -7.12
C ALA A 75 20.92 6.71 -6.40
N GLN A 76 19.75 6.63 -7.03
CA GLN A 76 18.63 5.82 -6.56
C GLN A 76 18.59 4.47 -7.26
N LEU A 77 17.93 3.47 -6.65
CA LEU A 77 17.81 2.14 -7.26
C LEU A 77 17.07 2.20 -8.61
N SER A 78 16.10 3.10 -8.75
CA SER A 78 15.37 3.36 -9.99
C SER A 78 16.24 3.80 -11.17
N ASP A 79 17.41 4.38 -10.93
CA ASP A 79 18.37 4.76 -11.99
C ASP A 79 18.85 3.54 -12.78
N TYR A 80 18.81 2.36 -12.19
CA TYR A 80 19.25 1.10 -12.81
C TYR A 80 18.10 0.32 -13.49
N ALA A 81 16.85 0.76 -13.37
CA ALA A 81 15.67 0.02 -13.82
C ALA A 81 15.73 -0.37 -15.31
N SER A 82 16.08 0.58 -16.20
CA SER A 82 16.00 0.39 -17.66
C SER A 82 17.27 -0.20 -18.29
N ASN A 83 18.44 0.15 -17.77
CA ASN A 83 19.73 -0.17 -18.41
C ASN A 83 20.77 -0.77 -17.47
N GLY A 84 20.34 -1.19 -16.30
CA GLY A 84 21.22 -1.67 -15.26
C GLY A 84 20.77 -2.97 -14.62
N VAL A 85 21.48 -3.32 -13.58
CA VAL A 85 21.15 -4.39 -12.65
C VAL A 85 21.50 -3.94 -11.24
N VAL A 86 20.74 -4.39 -10.26
CA VAL A 86 21.02 -4.12 -8.85
C VAL A 86 21.14 -5.44 -8.11
N TYR A 87 22.13 -5.54 -7.24
CA TYR A 87 22.32 -6.65 -6.32
C TYR A 87 22.38 -6.13 -4.89
N TYR A 88 21.92 -6.94 -3.95
CA TYR A 88 22.22 -6.75 -2.55
C TYR A 88 23.25 -7.78 -2.12
N CYS A 89 24.44 -7.31 -1.78
CA CYS A 89 25.57 -8.12 -1.33
C CYS A 89 25.66 -8.04 0.19
N MET A 90 25.86 -9.19 0.84
CA MET A 90 25.94 -9.22 2.29
C MET A 90 27.09 -8.35 2.77
N TYR A 91 26.88 -7.65 3.88
CA TYR A 91 27.92 -6.93 4.57
C TYR A 91 28.11 -7.52 5.97
N ASP A 92 29.35 -7.77 6.34
CA ASP A 92 29.72 -8.26 7.68
C ASP A 92 31.11 -7.70 7.98
N GLU A 93 31.20 -6.77 8.92
CA GLU A 93 32.47 -6.10 9.27
C GLU A 93 33.56 -7.07 9.74
N ASP A 94 33.16 -8.12 10.44
CA ASP A 94 34.08 -9.11 11.00
C ASP A 94 34.54 -10.18 9.99
N LYS A 95 33.90 -10.25 8.82
CA LYS A 95 34.12 -11.30 7.82
C LYS A 95 34.10 -10.73 6.41
N ALA A 96 34.98 -11.20 5.57
CA ALA A 96 34.99 -10.94 4.12
C ALA A 96 33.76 -11.58 3.46
N ASP A 97 32.55 -11.17 3.82
CA ASP A 97 31.31 -11.73 3.32
C ASP A 97 30.50 -10.68 2.54
N GLY A 98 30.75 -10.64 1.24
CA GLY A 98 30.00 -9.82 0.28
C GLY A 98 29.15 -10.66 -0.67
N HIS A 99 28.65 -11.83 -0.24
CA HIS A 99 27.94 -12.70 -1.14
C HIS A 99 26.56 -12.14 -1.56
N ILE A 100 26.23 -12.34 -2.83
CA ILE A 100 24.95 -11.92 -3.41
C ILE A 100 23.80 -12.66 -2.71
N GLN A 101 22.88 -11.90 -2.14
CA GLN A 101 21.63 -12.41 -1.62
C GLN A 101 20.67 -12.73 -2.77
N LYS A 102 19.88 -13.80 -2.69
CA LYS A 102 18.97 -14.22 -3.77
C LYS A 102 17.79 -15.03 -3.30
N ASN A 103 16.72 -15.00 -4.10
CA ASN A 103 15.48 -15.77 -3.90
C ASN A 103 14.87 -15.58 -2.52
N LYS A 104 14.83 -14.36 -2.03
CA LYS A 104 14.28 -14.02 -0.71
C LYS A 104 13.89 -12.54 -0.58
N TRP A 105 13.12 -12.27 0.44
CA TRP A 105 12.88 -10.91 0.93
C TRP A 105 14.08 -10.44 1.75
N ARG A 106 14.43 -9.16 1.57
CA ARG A 106 15.43 -8.48 2.38
C ARG A 106 14.84 -7.19 2.93
N LYS A 107 14.89 -7.00 4.25
CA LYS A 107 14.60 -5.72 4.89
C LYS A 107 15.92 -5.02 5.16
N THR A 108 16.10 -3.84 4.58
CA THR A 108 17.34 -3.07 4.67
C THR A 108 17.10 -1.59 4.35
N TRP A 109 18.07 -0.77 4.61
CA TRP A 109 18.06 0.66 4.32
C TRP A 109 18.04 0.95 2.81
N ARG A 110 17.66 2.16 2.45
CA ARG A 110 17.90 2.71 1.13
C ARG A 110 19.41 2.90 0.88
N PRO A 111 19.84 3.02 -0.37
CA PRO A 111 21.27 3.27 -0.64
C PRO A 111 21.81 4.54 0.00
N GLU A 112 21.02 5.61 0.01
CA GLU A 112 21.39 6.89 0.63
C GLU A 112 21.55 6.80 2.16
N ASP A 113 20.80 5.90 2.80
CA ASP A 113 20.77 5.71 4.26
C ASP A 113 21.77 4.63 4.71
N ALA A 114 22.38 3.88 3.78
CA ALA A 114 23.13 2.65 4.08
C ALA A 114 24.45 2.89 4.87
N TYR A 115 24.83 4.12 5.09
CA TYR A 115 26.07 4.49 5.78
C TYR A 115 25.84 5.23 7.11
N GLU A 116 24.61 5.57 7.43
CA GLU A 116 24.26 6.12 8.73
C GLU A 116 23.86 4.96 9.65
N GLU A 117 24.69 4.67 10.64
CA GLU A 117 24.42 3.66 11.69
C GLU A 117 23.30 4.09 12.67
N ASP A 118 22.42 5.00 12.24
CA ASP A 118 21.32 5.44 13.10
C ASP A 118 20.27 4.33 13.16
N GLU A 119 20.09 3.73 14.34
CA GLU A 119 19.14 2.64 14.58
C GLU A 119 17.69 3.05 14.31
N ASP A 120 17.43 4.34 14.23
CA ASP A 120 16.10 4.95 14.05
C ASP A 120 15.70 5.10 12.58
N GLU A 121 16.57 4.79 11.62
CA GLU A 121 16.24 4.91 10.20
C GLU A 121 15.32 3.80 9.68
N ASP A 122 14.41 4.19 8.79
CA ASP A 122 13.44 3.29 8.21
C ASP A 122 14.08 2.25 7.28
N LYS A 123 13.74 1.00 7.50
CA LYS A 123 14.15 -0.14 6.65
C LYS A 123 12.99 -0.59 5.81
N TYR A 124 13.23 -0.77 4.52
CA TYR A 124 12.25 -1.16 3.52
C TYR A 124 12.45 -2.61 3.08
N TRP A 125 11.39 -3.24 2.57
CA TRP A 125 11.45 -4.59 2.05
C TRP A 125 11.68 -4.61 0.55
N TYR A 126 12.66 -5.41 0.11
CA TYR A 126 13.01 -5.62 -1.28
C TYR A 126 12.92 -7.10 -1.64
N TRP A 127 12.51 -7.40 -2.88
CA TRP A 127 12.52 -8.76 -3.39
C TRP A 127 13.80 -9.03 -4.17
N LEU A 128 14.59 -10.02 -3.74
CA LEU A 128 15.78 -10.48 -4.43
C LEU A 128 15.44 -11.74 -5.23
N GLU A 129 15.59 -11.67 -6.54
CA GLU A 129 15.22 -12.72 -7.48
C GLU A 129 16.16 -13.94 -7.42
N LYS A 130 15.82 -15.01 -8.15
CA LYS A 130 16.59 -16.26 -8.16
C LYS A 130 18.01 -16.09 -8.71
N ASP A 131 18.22 -15.16 -9.63
CA ASP A 131 19.53 -14.81 -10.19
C ASP A 131 20.31 -13.80 -9.33
N GLY A 132 19.71 -13.36 -8.22
CA GLY A 132 20.26 -12.43 -7.24
C GLY A 132 19.98 -10.96 -7.53
N LYS A 133 19.33 -10.63 -8.64
CA LYS A 133 18.95 -9.24 -8.88
C LYS A 133 17.87 -8.80 -7.91
N ALA A 134 17.97 -7.57 -7.44
CA ALA A 134 16.84 -6.90 -6.82
C ALA A 134 15.77 -6.59 -7.88
N TYR A 135 14.53 -6.77 -7.54
CA TYR A 135 13.43 -6.34 -8.40
C TYR A 135 13.28 -4.83 -8.31
N ILE A 136 13.68 -4.15 -9.36
CA ILE A 136 13.44 -2.72 -9.54
C ILE A 136 12.51 -2.61 -10.76
N PRO A 137 11.27 -2.09 -10.58
CA PRO A 137 10.33 -1.96 -11.69
C PRO A 137 10.87 -1.03 -12.78
N ASP A 138 10.72 -1.41 -14.03
CA ASP A 138 10.99 -0.51 -15.14
C ASP A 138 9.74 0.29 -15.56
N SER A 139 9.87 1.15 -16.56
CA SER A 139 8.75 1.97 -17.05
C SER A 139 7.59 1.13 -17.60
N ASP A 140 7.87 -0.08 -18.10
CA ASP A 140 6.84 -0.96 -18.64
C ASP A 140 6.06 -1.67 -17.52
N ASP A 141 6.65 -1.80 -16.33
CA ASP A 141 6.01 -2.35 -15.13
C ASP A 141 5.16 -1.29 -14.40
N MET A 142 5.58 0.00 -14.44
CA MET A 142 4.99 1.12 -13.69
C MET A 142 3.71 1.65 -14.34
N LYS A 143 2.63 0.85 -14.30
CA LYS A 143 1.37 1.12 -15.03
C LYS A 143 0.27 1.76 -14.21
N ALA A 144 0.48 2.00 -12.94
CA ALA A 144 -0.51 2.58 -12.06
C ALA A 144 0.08 3.71 -11.21
N THR A 145 -0.79 4.67 -10.88
CA THR A 145 -0.48 5.69 -9.88
C THR A 145 -1.55 5.74 -8.80
N GLY A 146 -1.15 6.14 -7.62
CA GLY A 146 -2.03 6.19 -6.46
C GLY A 146 -1.45 6.98 -5.31
N TYR A 147 -2.09 6.84 -4.17
CA TYR A 147 -1.68 7.40 -2.91
C TYR A 147 -1.60 6.28 -1.86
N ALA A 148 -0.61 6.35 -0.99
CA ALA A 148 -0.61 5.57 0.24
C ALA A 148 -1.61 6.18 1.24
N TYR A 149 -2.17 5.33 2.10
CA TYR A 149 -3.08 5.74 3.16
C TYR A 149 -2.75 4.97 4.44
N ASP A 150 -2.81 5.69 5.55
CA ASP A 150 -2.79 5.13 6.89
C ASP A 150 -4.16 5.16 7.54
N LEU A 151 -4.39 4.26 8.48
CA LEU A 151 -5.57 4.25 9.31
C LEU A 151 -5.24 4.94 10.65
N GLY A 152 -5.27 6.28 10.65
CA GLY A 152 -5.16 7.09 11.86
C GLY A 152 -6.54 7.35 12.48
N ASP A 153 -6.69 7.28 13.80
CA ASP A 153 -7.92 7.58 14.57
C ASP A 153 -9.23 7.05 13.94
N GLY A 154 -9.17 5.89 13.28
CA GLY A 154 -10.31 5.28 12.59
C GLY A 154 -10.66 5.87 11.23
N ALA A 155 -9.88 6.80 10.74
CA ALA A 155 -9.99 7.40 9.41
C ALA A 155 -8.84 6.95 8.50
N LEU A 156 -9.14 6.80 7.21
CA LEU A 156 -8.10 6.60 6.20
C LEU A 156 -7.57 7.98 5.79
N GLU A 157 -6.31 8.27 6.10
CA GLU A 157 -5.63 9.52 5.79
C GLU A 157 -4.58 9.30 4.72
N VAL A 158 -4.44 10.28 3.82
CA VAL A 158 -3.40 10.22 2.77
C VAL A 158 -2.04 10.37 3.41
N ASP A 159 -1.17 9.41 3.15
CA ASP A 159 0.23 9.45 3.53
C ASP A 159 1.09 9.82 2.30
N GLY A 160 1.62 11.03 2.32
CA GLY A 160 2.51 11.54 1.28
C GLY A 160 1.85 11.99 -0.02
N SER A 161 2.64 12.05 -1.08
CA SER A 161 2.24 12.51 -2.41
C SER A 161 1.84 11.33 -3.31
N GLN A 162 1.22 11.66 -4.46
CA GLN A 162 0.96 10.67 -5.50
C GLN A 162 2.25 10.07 -6.03
N PHE A 163 2.27 8.75 -6.19
CA PHE A 163 3.40 8.00 -6.73
C PHE A 163 2.96 6.96 -7.75
N SER A 164 3.91 6.53 -8.57
CA SER A 164 3.73 5.41 -9.49
C SER A 164 4.19 4.11 -8.85
N PHE A 165 3.58 3.00 -9.23
CA PHE A 165 3.92 1.68 -8.70
C PHE A 165 3.65 0.56 -9.69
N ALA A 166 4.31 -0.56 -9.44
CA ALA A 166 4.18 -1.78 -10.20
C ALA A 166 3.55 -2.90 -9.37
N LYS A 167 2.85 -3.82 -10.03
CA LYS A 167 2.31 -5.04 -9.42
C LYS A 167 3.16 -6.23 -9.82
N LYS A 168 3.63 -6.99 -8.83
CA LYS A 168 4.38 -8.23 -9.05
C LYS A 168 3.78 -9.40 -8.27
N LYS A 169 3.71 -10.55 -8.92
CA LYS A 169 3.35 -11.80 -8.26
C LYS A 169 4.58 -12.55 -7.78
N ILE A 170 4.67 -12.80 -6.47
CA ILE A 170 5.75 -13.55 -5.83
C ILE A 170 5.13 -14.67 -5.00
N ASN A 171 5.56 -15.91 -5.26
CA ASN A 171 5.05 -17.09 -4.54
C ASN A 171 3.51 -17.15 -4.45
N SER A 172 2.82 -16.86 -5.56
CA SER A 172 1.35 -16.86 -5.70
C SER A 172 0.61 -15.72 -4.97
N LYS A 173 1.30 -14.79 -4.34
CA LYS A 173 0.75 -13.58 -3.75
C LYS A 173 1.07 -12.37 -4.61
N ASP A 174 0.19 -11.39 -4.61
CA ASP A 174 0.37 -10.13 -5.32
C ASP A 174 0.94 -9.08 -4.36
N TYR A 175 1.88 -8.26 -4.85
CA TYR A 175 2.56 -7.19 -4.12
C TYR A 175 2.62 -5.95 -5.00
N PHE A 176 2.68 -4.78 -4.38
CA PHE A 176 2.98 -3.53 -5.07
C PHE A 176 4.39 -3.05 -4.67
N PHE A 177 5.06 -2.39 -5.62
CA PHE A 177 6.41 -1.85 -5.46
C PHE A 177 6.47 -0.44 -6.01
N ASN A 178 7.13 0.45 -5.31
CA ASN A 178 7.46 1.77 -5.85
C ASN A 178 8.60 1.71 -6.90
N ALA A 179 9.01 2.85 -7.43
CA ALA A 179 10.03 2.92 -8.48
C ALA A 179 11.41 2.38 -8.04
N ASP A 180 11.73 2.49 -6.76
CA ASP A 180 12.99 2.00 -6.18
C ASP A 180 12.94 0.52 -5.76
N GLY A 181 11.84 -0.16 -6.04
CA GLY A 181 11.66 -1.57 -5.71
C GLY A 181 11.33 -1.82 -4.24
N GLU A 182 10.90 -0.81 -3.51
CA GLU A 182 10.40 -0.95 -2.15
C GLU A 182 8.98 -1.52 -2.17
N MET A 183 8.76 -2.54 -1.38
CA MET A 183 7.46 -3.16 -1.21
C MET A 183 6.51 -2.23 -0.46
N LEU A 184 5.35 -1.97 -1.04
CA LEU A 184 4.30 -1.19 -0.39
C LEU A 184 3.54 -2.03 0.65
N SER A 185 3.13 -1.39 1.73
CA SER A 185 2.29 -1.94 2.79
C SER A 185 1.06 -1.06 3.03
N ASP A 186 0.28 -1.42 4.01
CA ASP A 186 -0.92 -0.72 4.45
C ASP A 186 -1.93 -0.49 3.32
N PHE A 187 -2.52 0.68 3.19
CA PHE A 187 -3.52 0.95 2.18
C PHE A 187 -2.94 1.71 0.98
N VAL A 188 -3.31 1.30 -0.22
CA VAL A 188 -2.98 2.01 -1.46
C VAL A 188 -4.25 2.24 -2.27
N ASN A 189 -4.57 3.51 -2.55
CA ASN A 189 -5.67 3.87 -3.43
C ASN A 189 -5.16 4.14 -4.83
N VAL A 190 -5.54 3.28 -5.76
CA VAL A 190 -5.20 3.39 -7.19
C VAL A 190 -6.14 4.41 -7.83
N VAL A 191 -5.59 5.51 -8.32
CA VAL A 191 -6.37 6.62 -8.93
C VAL A 191 -6.22 6.68 -10.45
N HIS A 192 -5.17 6.06 -10.99
CA HIS A 192 -4.98 5.91 -12.43
C HIS A 192 -4.33 4.57 -12.75
N THR A 193 -4.69 3.98 -13.88
CA THR A 193 -4.07 2.78 -14.41
C THR A 193 -4.07 2.79 -15.93
N GLU A 194 -3.00 2.29 -16.52
CA GLU A 194 -2.89 2.04 -17.98
C GLU A 194 -3.48 0.69 -18.39
N ASP A 195 -3.61 -0.24 -17.43
CA ASP A 195 -4.18 -1.57 -17.68
C ASP A 195 -5.04 -2.05 -16.49
N ALA A 196 -6.35 -1.80 -16.60
CA ALA A 196 -7.34 -2.21 -15.60
C ALA A 196 -7.45 -3.75 -15.42
N ASN A 197 -6.93 -4.55 -16.36
CA ASN A 197 -6.90 -6.01 -16.18
C ASN A 197 -5.77 -6.45 -15.24
N VAL A 198 -4.74 -5.60 -15.08
CA VAL A 198 -3.61 -5.85 -14.17
C VAL A 198 -3.90 -5.26 -12.80
N ILE A 199 -4.33 -3.99 -12.76
CA ILE A 199 -4.66 -3.26 -11.53
C ILE A 199 -5.88 -2.40 -11.84
N ASP A 200 -6.99 -2.55 -11.10
CA ASP A 200 -8.18 -1.71 -11.23
C ASP A 200 -8.12 -0.51 -10.28
N LEU A 201 -8.89 0.54 -10.59
CA LEU A 201 -9.00 1.73 -9.73
C LEU A 201 -9.67 1.38 -8.40
N GLY A 202 -9.19 1.93 -7.31
CA GLY A 202 -9.77 1.80 -5.98
C GLY A 202 -8.78 1.45 -4.88
N MET A 203 -9.30 1.21 -3.69
CA MET A 203 -8.51 0.94 -2.49
C MET A 203 -8.08 -0.53 -2.42
N TYR A 204 -6.81 -0.75 -2.07
CA TYR A 204 -6.22 -2.05 -1.77
C TYR A 204 -5.58 -2.02 -0.39
N TYR A 205 -5.43 -3.19 0.24
CA TYR A 205 -4.77 -3.34 1.53
C TYR A 205 -3.73 -4.45 1.45
N PHE A 206 -2.54 -4.18 1.96
CA PHE A 206 -1.38 -5.07 1.86
C PHE A 206 -0.93 -5.62 3.22
N GLY A 207 -1.67 -5.31 4.29
CA GLY A 207 -1.22 -5.62 5.65
C GLY A 207 -0.19 -4.62 6.13
N GLY A 208 0.24 -4.71 7.37
CA GLY A 208 1.24 -3.80 7.92
C GLY A 208 2.64 -4.00 7.33
N SER A 209 3.58 -3.16 7.72
CA SER A 209 4.93 -3.00 7.16
C SER A 209 5.78 -4.28 7.03
N SER A 210 5.42 -5.37 7.69
CA SER A 210 6.14 -6.65 7.61
C SER A 210 5.47 -7.71 6.72
N ASP A 211 4.30 -7.43 6.12
CA ASP A 211 3.57 -8.39 5.28
C ASP A 211 3.62 -8.04 3.79
N GLY A 212 3.08 -6.87 3.39
CA GLY A 212 3.05 -6.36 2.02
C GLY A 212 2.26 -7.19 1.01
N SER A 213 1.69 -8.34 1.38
CA SER A 213 0.89 -9.14 0.46
C SER A 213 -0.54 -8.62 0.36
N MET A 214 -1.04 -8.45 -0.89
CA MET A 214 -2.40 -8.00 -1.15
C MET A 214 -3.44 -8.85 -0.42
N LYS A 215 -4.30 -8.21 0.37
CA LYS A 215 -5.35 -8.85 1.15
C LYS A 215 -6.63 -9.01 0.35
N THR A 216 -7.39 -10.04 0.71
CA THR A 216 -8.70 -10.35 0.12
C THR A 216 -9.67 -10.80 1.23
N GLY A 217 -10.96 -10.68 0.97
CA GLY A 217 -11.98 -11.05 1.94
C GLY A 217 -12.10 -10.07 3.10
N SER A 218 -12.61 -10.56 4.22
CA SER A 218 -12.77 -9.75 5.43
C SER A 218 -11.43 -9.54 6.13
N GLN A 219 -11.12 -8.30 6.46
CA GLN A 219 -9.94 -7.90 7.23
C GLN A 219 -10.39 -7.12 8.47
N THR A 220 -9.61 -7.22 9.53
CA THR A 220 -9.72 -6.36 10.71
C THR A 220 -8.38 -5.65 10.86
N VAL A 221 -8.40 -4.33 10.79
CA VAL A 221 -7.21 -3.49 10.90
C VAL A 221 -7.36 -2.65 12.16
N LYS A 222 -6.28 -2.45 12.86
CA LYS A 222 -6.24 -1.57 14.03
C LYS A 222 -5.69 -0.22 13.61
N ASP A 223 -6.27 0.82 14.19
CA ASP A 223 -5.69 2.16 14.12
C ASP A 223 -4.55 2.34 15.16
N ASP A 224 -3.98 3.53 15.21
CA ASP A 224 -2.90 3.88 16.13
C ASP A 224 -3.31 3.84 17.61
N ASN A 225 -4.60 3.99 17.90
CA ASN A 225 -5.14 3.87 19.26
C ASN A 225 -5.41 2.42 19.68
N GLY A 226 -5.30 1.47 18.74
CA GLY A 226 -5.57 0.06 18.93
C GLY A 226 -7.03 -0.33 18.72
N ASP A 227 -7.88 0.59 18.27
CA ASP A 227 -9.26 0.32 17.91
C ASP A 227 -9.36 -0.47 16.62
N SER A 228 -10.39 -1.30 16.50
CA SER A 228 -10.48 -2.29 15.43
C SER A 228 -11.55 -1.92 14.40
N PHE A 229 -11.13 -1.78 13.15
CA PHE A 229 -11.98 -1.46 12.01
C PHE A 229 -12.08 -2.64 11.05
N LYS A 230 -13.25 -2.80 10.44
CA LYS A 230 -13.55 -3.91 9.55
C LYS A 230 -13.53 -3.45 8.10
N PHE A 231 -12.86 -4.25 7.28
CA PHE A 231 -12.76 -4.04 5.84
C PHE A 231 -13.19 -5.30 5.07
N TYR A 232 -13.57 -5.11 3.81
CA TYR A 232 -13.80 -6.22 2.89
C TYR A 232 -13.21 -5.91 1.51
N PHE A 233 -12.32 -6.79 1.05
CA PHE A 233 -11.68 -6.72 -0.26
C PHE A 233 -12.12 -7.87 -1.14
N GLY A 234 -12.28 -7.62 -2.43
CA GLY A 234 -12.74 -8.62 -3.39
C GLY A 234 -11.91 -9.91 -3.31
N THR A 235 -12.57 -11.06 -3.34
CA THR A 235 -11.90 -12.37 -3.26
C THR A 235 -11.55 -12.93 -4.62
N LYS A 236 -12.21 -12.44 -5.67
CA LYS A 236 -12.04 -12.85 -7.07
C LYS A 236 -12.56 -11.75 -7.99
N ASP A 237 -12.11 -11.80 -9.22
CA ASP A 237 -12.66 -10.96 -10.28
C ASP A 237 -14.07 -11.43 -10.64
N ASN A 238 -15.00 -10.52 -10.72
CA ASN A 238 -16.38 -10.75 -11.07
C ASN A 238 -16.91 -9.65 -11.98
N ASN A 239 -16.87 -9.85 -13.27
CA ASN A 239 -17.30 -8.89 -14.28
C ASN A 239 -18.78 -8.51 -14.18
N THR A 240 -19.61 -9.34 -13.53
CA THR A 240 -21.06 -9.06 -13.37
C THR A 240 -21.32 -8.04 -12.26
N THR A 241 -20.52 -8.07 -11.19
CA THR A 241 -20.68 -7.18 -10.03
C THR A 241 -19.65 -6.05 -10.01
N GLY A 242 -18.68 -6.05 -10.94
CA GLY A 242 -17.54 -5.12 -10.90
C GLY A 242 -16.55 -5.35 -9.74
N GLU A 243 -16.68 -6.48 -9.03
CA GLU A 243 -15.77 -6.86 -7.96
C GLU A 243 -14.44 -7.32 -8.56
N ALA A 244 -13.35 -6.68 -8.19
CA ALA A 244 -12.00 -7.10 -8.55
C ALA A 244 -11.26 -7.68 -7.35
N LYS A 245 -10.42 -8.68 -7.59
CA LYS A 245 -9.62 -9.32 -6.53
C LYS A 245 -8.72 -8.30 -5.84
N GLY A 246 -8.81 -8.23 -4.52
CA GLY A 246 -8.02 -7.31 -3.67
C GLY A 246 -8.56 -5.88 -3.60
N LYS A 247 -9.49 -5.50 -4.48
CA LYS A 247 -10.10 -4.17 -4.45
C LYS A 247 -11.13 -4.04 -3.33
N GLY A 248 -11.10 -2.93 -2.62
CA GLY A 248 -12.10 -2.59 -1.59
C GLY A 248 -13.51 -2.52 -2.18
N VAL A 249 -14.44 -3.24 -1.57
CA VAL A 249 -15.83 -3.28 -2.04
C VAL A 249 -16.53 -1.99 -1.68
N THR A 250 -17.30 -1.44 -2.63
CA THR A 250 -18.26 -0.35 -2.39
C THR A 250 -19.67 -0.90 -2.58
N GLY A 251 -20.56 -0.59 -1.62
CA GLY A 251 -21.95 -1.06 -1.63
C GLY A 251 -22.21 -2.27 -0.74
N ASN A 252 -23.25 -3.04 -1.09
CA ASN A 252 -23.71 -4.18 -0.29
C ASN A 252 -22.83 -5.41 -0.51
N LYS A 253 -22.23 -5.91 0.56
CA LYS A 253 -21.58 -7.22 0.59
C LYS A 253 -22.05 -8.02 1.81
N ASN A 254 -22.67 -9.16 1.57
CA ASN A 254 -23.19 -10.03 2.63
C ASN A 254 -24.13 -9.30 3.62
N ASN A 255 -25.01 -8.46 3.11
CA ASN A 255 -25.94 -7.63 3.88
C ASN A 255 -25.27 -6.57 4.78
N LYS A 256 -24.04 -6.21 4.47
CA LYS A 256 -23.30 -5.13 5.13
C LYS A 256 -22.90 -4.08 4.11
N LEU A 257 -22.89 -2.84 4.53
CA LEU A 257 -22.50 -1.72 3.68
C LEU A 257 -21.02 -1.45 3.81
N TYR A 258 -20.35 -1.36 2.68
CA TYR A 258 -18.94 -1.01 2.60
C TYR A 258 -18.72 0.17 1.65
N TYR A 259 -17.72 0.98 1.94
CA TYR A 259 -17.22 2.00 1.04
C TYR A 259 -15.70 1.88 0.89
N MET A 260 -15.23 1.69 -0.34
CA MET A 260 -13.81 1.47 -0.63
C MET A 260 -13.16 0.40 0.29
N GLY A 261 -13.95 -0.59 0.64
CA GLY A 261 -13.54 -1.65 1.55
C GLY A 261 -13.90 -1.44 3.02
N HIS A 262 -13.99 -0.21 3.51
CA HIS A 262 -14.30 0.07 4.90
C HIS A 262 -15.77 -0.22 5.23
N LEU A 263 -16.03 -0.88 6.38
CA LEU A 263 -17.39 -1.16 6.85
C LEU A 263 -18.04 0.13 7.32
N VAL A 264 -19.15 0.48 6.70
CA VAL A 264 -19.97 1.63 7.10
C VAL A 264 -20.99 1.18 8.12
N ALA A 265 -20.92 1.71 9.32
CA ALA A 265 -21.77 1.34 10.44
C ALA A 265 -22.30 2.58 11.20
N ALA A 266 -23.47 2.45 11.80
CA ALA A 266 -23.98 3.46 12.71
C ALA A 266 -23.05 3.59 13.93
N GLN A 267 -22.78 4.81 14.34
CA GLN A 267 -21.85 5.10 15.43
C GLN A 267 -22.59 5.48 16.72
N ASP A 268 -23.18 6.65 16.72
CA ASP A 268 -23.84 7.22 17.91
C ASP A 268 -25.27 6.71 18.13
N TYR A 269 -25.90 6.25 17.06
CA TYR A 269 -27.28 5.79 17.06
C TYR A 269 -27.39 4.30 16.78
N LYS A 270 -28.48 3.70 17.16
CA LYS A 270 -28.78 2.30 16.81
C LYS A 270 -28.87 2.09 15.30
N TYR A 271 -29.33 3.09 14.57
CA TYR A 271 -29.43 3.13 13.12
C TYR A 271 -28.99 4.48 12.60
N GLN A 272 -28.39 4.49 11.43
CA GLN A 272 -27.91 5.70 10.78
C GLN A 272 -28.15 5.63 9.27
N PRO A 273 -28.68 6.71 8.64
CA PRO A 273 -28.70 6.82 7.20
C PRO A 273 -27.31 7.08 6.64
N VAL A 274 -27.06 6.55 5.47
CA VAL A 274 -25.79 6.69 4.74
C VAL A 274 -26.09 7.01 3.28
N PHE A 275 -25.51 8.08 2.78
CA PHE A 275 -25.58 8.46 1.37
C PHE A 275 -24.33 7.96 0.65
N MET A 276 -24.50 7.28 -0.46
CA MET A 276 -23.38 6.66 -1.15
C MET A 276 -23.67 6.50 -2.64
N ASP A 277 -22.79 7.00 -3.47
CA ASP A 277 -22.76 6.63 -4.89
C ASP A 277 -22.11 5.24 -5.05
N VAL A 278 -22.95 4.22 -5.03
CA VAL A 278 -22.50 2.83 -5.20
C VAL A 278 -22.22 2.46 -6.65
N ALA A 279 -22.73 3.24 -7.59
CA ALA A 279 -22.61 2.99 -9.02
C ALA A 279 -21.46 3.78 -9.66
N GLY A 280 -20.92 4.80 -8.99
CA GLY A 280 -19.89 5.69 -9.54
C GLY A 280 -20.41 6.58 -10.67
N ASN A 281 -21.71 6.89 -10.65
CA ASN A 281 -22.36 7.67 -11.71
C ASN A 281 -22.81 9.06 -11.25
N GLY A 282 -22.48 9.45 -10.00
CA GLY A 282 -22.85 10.71 -9.39
C GLY A 282 -24.27 10.71 -8.78
N GLU A 283 -24.95 9.57 -8.76
CA GLU A 283 -26.26 9.43 -8.11
C GLU A 283 -26.09 8.72 -6.76
N GLU A 284 -26.39 9.41 -5.68
CA GLU A 284 -26.33 8.83 -4.34
C GLU A 284 -27.55 8.00 -4.02
N ALA A 285 -27.32 6.83 -3.48
CA ALA A 285 -28.34 6.00 -2.85
C ALA A 285 -28.20 6.09 -1.33
N THR A 286 -29.32 6.17 -0.62
CA THR A 286 -29.31 6.18 0.84
C THR A 286 -29.61 4.82 1.40
N PHE A 287 -28.75 4.38 2.30
CA PHE A 287 -28.90 3.14 3.06
C PHE A 287 -29.19 3.48 4.52
N ILE A 288 -29.90 2.59 5.20
CA ILE A 288 -29.97 2.62 6.67
C ILE A 288 -29.14 1.46 7.18
N VAL A 289 -28.16 1.75 8.02
CA VAL A 289 -27.28 0.75 8.64
C VAL A 289 -27.45 0.75 10.16
N ASN A 290 -27.18 -0.38 10.79
CA ASN A 290 -27.07 -0.48 12.24
C ASN A 290 -25.59 -0.42 12.68
N GLN A 291 -25.34 -0.47 13.98
CA GLN A 291 -23.99 -0.44 14.58
C GLN A 291 -23.07 -1.59 14.13
N ASN A 292 -23.63 -2.65 13.54
CA ASN A 292 -22.85 -3.75 12.95
C ASN A 292 -22.62 -3.58 11.44
N GLY A 293 -23.00 -2.44 10.87
CA GLY A 293 -22.94 -2.17 9.43
C GLY A 293 -23.98 -2.94 8.62
N SER A 294 -24.97 -3.60 9.26
CA SER A 294 -25.98 -4.34 8.54
C SER A 294 -27.04 -3.42 7.95
N ILE A 295 -27.29 -3.58 6.64
CA ILE A 295 -28.28 -2.81 5.89
C ILE A 295 -29.68 -3.22 6.36
N GLN A 296 -30.54 -2.26 6.62
CA GLN A 296 -31.92 -2.47 7.03
C GLN A 296 -32.82 -2.60 5.79
N HIS A 297 -33.55 -3.70 5.68
CA HIS A 297 -34.39 -4.03 4.53
C HIS A 297 -35.90 -3.99 4.83
N SER A 298 -36.25 -3.89 6.09
CA SER A 298 -37.64 -3.96 6.54
C SER A 298 -38.10 -2.59 6.99
N ALA A 299 -39.44 -2.40 7.01
CA ALA A 299 -40.05 -1.24 7.63
C ALA A 299 -39.50 -1.06 9.05
N LEU A 300 -39.06 0.14 9.35
CA LEU A 300 -38.37 0.50 10.58
C LEU A 300 -38.95 1.81 11.13
N GLU A 301 -39.34 1.83 12.40
CA GLU A 301 -39.50 3.05 13.16
C GLU A 301 -38.42 3.10 14.24
N TYR A 302 -37.59 4.15 14.21
CA TYR A 302 -36.58 4.37 15.22
C TYR A 302 -36.82 5.68 15.95
N LYS A 303 -36.87 5.58 17.27
CA LYS A 303 -37.10 6.70 18.17
C LYS A 303 -35.97 6.81 19.17
N GLU A 304 -35.64 8.05 19.52
CA GLU A 304 -34.71 8.37 20.59
C GLU A 304 -35.26 9.55 21.38
N ASP A 305 -35.22 9.48 22.70
CA ASP A 305 -35.74 10.47 23.62
C ASP A 305 -37.22 10.88 23.34
N GLY A 306 -37.99 10.00 22.71
CA GLY A 306 -39.40 10.23 22.36
C GLY A 306 -39.62 10.78 20.95
N ASP A 307 -38.56 11.24 20.27
CA ASP A 307 -38.62 11.76 18.90
C ASP A 307 -38.39 10.65 17.88
N ILE A 308 -39.15 10.67 16.79
CA ILE A 308 -38.92 9.75 15.67
C ILE A 308 -37.76 10.29 14.82
N LEU A 309 -36.67 9.57 14.80
CA LEU A 309 -35.51 9.90 13.94
C LEU A 309 -35.63 9.26 12.56
N ILE A 310 -36.11 8.01 12.49
CA ILE A 310 -36.31 7.30 11.23
C ILE A 310 -37.72 6.70 11.25
N ASP A 311 -38.51 6.98 10.22
CA ASP A 311 -39.79 6.34 9.97
C ASP A 311 -39.82 5.73 8.57
N ALA A 312 -39.46 4.47 8.50
CA ALA A 312 -39.42 3.68 7.26
C ALA A 312 -40.63 2.74 7.25
N LYS A 313 -41.81 3.25 6.90
CA LYS A 313 -43.02 2.46 6.77
C LYS A 313 -43.37 2.24 5.31
N THR A 314 -43.64 0.99 4.96
CA THR A 314 -44.16 0.61 3.64
C THR A 314 -43.47 1.36 2.48
N ASN A 315 -42.20 1.17 2.35
CA ASN A 315 -41.40 1.80 1.29
C ASN A 315 -41.33 3.36 1.41
N LYS A 316 -41.34 3.97 2.59
CA LYS A 316 -41.07 5.39 2.80
C LYS A 316 -40.18 5.59 4.00
N VAL A 317 -39.17 6.44 3.85
CA VAL A 317 -38.32 6.87 4.94
C VAL A 317 -38.58 8.34 5.24
N GLU A 318 -38.82 8.61 6.47
CA GLU A 318 -39.05 9.95 6.99
C GLU A 318 -37.92 10.24 7.99
N PHE A 319 -37.15 11.28 7.74
CA PHE A 319 -36.18 11.77 8.71
C PHE A 319 -36.76 12.98 9.44
N LYS A 320 -36.70 12.94 10.75
CA LYS A 320 -37.05 14.09 11.59
C LYS A 320 -35.81 14.51 12.36
N THR A 321 -35.47 15.77 12.28
CA THR A 321 -34.39 16.33 13.09
C THR A 321 -34.90 16.69 14.48
N LYS A 322 -34.06 16.46 15.50
CA LYS A 322 -34.38 16.60 16.92
C LYS A 322 -34.84 18.03 17.31
N ASN A 323 -34.42 19.06 16.56
CA ASN A 323 -34.64 20.47 16.90
C ASN A 323 -35.28 21.32 15.79
N SER A 324 -35.78 20.73 14.74
CA SER A 324 -36.33 21.45 13.59
C SER A 324 -37.78 21.02 13.35
N SER A 325 -38.62 22.01 13.08
CA SER A 325 -39.98 21.76 12.59
C SER A 325 -40.01 21.44 11.09
N SER A 326 -38.86 21.45 10.43
CA SER A 326 -38.74 21.06 9.02
C SER A 326 -38.73 19.54 8.92
N LYS A 327 -39.62 19.04 8.11
CA LYS A 327 -39.65 17.63 7.74
C LYS A 327 -38.76 17.46 6.55
N VAL A 328 -37.80 16.56 6.68
CA VAL A 328 -36.99 16.13 5.56
C VAL A 328 -37.56 14.82 5.04
N TRP A 329 -37.87 14.76 3.77
CA TRP A 329 -38.63 13.67 3.17
C TRP A 329 -37.87 13.08 2.00
N ASP A 330 -37.98 11.77 1.92
CA ASP A 330 -37.37 11.05 0.85
C ASP A 330 -38.27 10.11 0.13
N LYS A 331 -38.01 10.03 -1.18
CA LYS A 331 -38.50 8.94 -1.99
C LYS A 331 -37.45 7.86 -1.97
N TYR A 332 -37.86 6.64 -1.63
CA TYR A 332 -36.98 5.49 -1.65
C TYR A 332 -37.55 4.45 -2.61
N SER A 333 -36.65 3.69 -3.19
CA SER A 333 -36.96 2.43 -3.85
C SER A 333 -36.39 1.28 -3.04
N VAL A 334 -37.19 0.22 -2.85
CA VAL A 334 -36.73 -1.03 -2.28
C VAL A 334 -36.42 -1.95 -3.45
N GLU A 335 -35.15 -2.17 -3.74
CA GLU A 335 -34.75 -3.29 -4.53
C GLU A 335 -34.64 -4.55 -3.65
N LYS A 336 -34.85 -5.72 -4.24
CA LYS A 336 -34.82 -6.98 -3.50
C LYS A 336 -33.44 -7.17 -2.86
N GLY A 337 -33.37 -6.88 -1.54
CA GLY A 337 -32.17 -7.00 -0.74
C GLY A 337 -31.49 -5.70 -0.31
N SER A 338 -32.00 -4.51 -0.70
CA SER A 338 -31.45 -3.22 -0.27
C SER A 338 -32.54 -2.18 -0.12
N LEU A 339 -32.51 -1.42 0.96
CA LEU A 339 -33.32 -0.24 1.11
C LEU A 339 -32.50 0.95 0.58
N ILE A 340 -32.90 1.46 -0.59
CA ILE A 340 -32.26 2.60 -1.21
C ILE A 340 -33.18 3.81 -1.06
N ILE A 341 -32.64 4.91 -0.57
CA ILE A 341 -33.37 6.12 -0.26
C ILE A 341 -32.75 7.25 -1.06
N ASN A 342 -33.58 7.96 -1.83
CA ASN A 342 -33.16 9.21 -2.46
C ASN A 342 -33.56 10.36 -1.55
N VAL A 343 -32.61 11.09 -1.02
CA VAL A 343 -32.79 12.19 -0.06
C VAL A 343 -32.75 13.51 -0.81
N GLU A 344 -33.82 14.32 -0.71
CA GLU A 344 -33.86 15.61 -1.40
C GLU A 344 -33.42 16.80 -0.54
N ASP A 345 -33.46 16.75 0.78
CA ASP A 345 -32.96 17.82 1.67
C ASP A 345 -32.79 17.29 3.09
N ILE A 346 -31.58 17.13 3.59
CA ILE A 346 -31.33 16.87 5.01
C ILE A 346 -30.74 18.13 5.65
N ASP A 347 -31.39 18.58 6.73
CA ASP A 347 -30.83 19.61 7.60
C ASP A 347 -29.69 18.92 8.42
N GLU A 348 -28.46 19.27 8.13
CA GLU A 348 -27.21 18.61 8.58
C GLU A 348 -27.01 18.60 10.11
N LYS A 349 -27.93 19.14 10.90
CA LYS A 349 -27.66 19.47 12.30
C LYS A 349 -27.88 18.33 13.29
N ASP A 350 -28.71 17.33 12.99
CA ASP A 350 -29.17 16.39 14.04
C ASP A 350 -29.05 14.91 13.69
N VAL A 351 -28.92 14.54 12.42
CA VAL A 351 -28.53 13.18 12.00
C VAL A 351 -27.52 13.36 10.90
N MET A 352 -26.22 13.32 11.23
CA MET A 352 -25.17 13.42 10.22
C MET A 352 -25.12 12.11 9.42
N PRO A 353 -25.57 12.11 8.17
CA PRO A 353 -25.29 10.99 7.29
C PRO A 353 -23.79 10.92 7.05
N ILE A 354 -23.26 9.73 6.95
CA ILE A 354 -21.90 9.54 6.48
C ILE A 354 -21.90 9.86 4.98
N SER A 355 -21.47 11.07 4.64
CA SER A 355 -21.31 11.46 3.23
C SER A 355 -20.08 10.75 2.65
N THR A 356 -20.22 10.19 1.45
CA THR A 356 -19.11 9.62 0.72
C THR A 356 -18.08 10.66 0.30
N ASP A 357 -18.46 11.93 0.19
CA ASP A 357 -17.52 13.03 -0.05
C ASP A 357 -16.52 13.20 1.10
N VAL A 358 -16.95 12.96 2.33
CA VAL A 358 -16.07 12.97 3.51
C VAL A 358 -15.08 11.79 3.45
N ILE A 359 -15.55 10.64 2.99
CA ILE A 359 -14.72 9.44 2.83
C ILE A 359 -13.74 9.63 1.64
N ALA A 360 -14.18 10.26 0.55
CA ALA A 360 -13.35 10.53 -0.62
C ALA A 360 -12.28 11.60 -0.38
N SER A 361 -12.48 12.50 0.58
CA SER A 361 -11.52 13.55 0.94
C SER A 361 -10.42 13.12 1.92
N GLY A 362 -10.36 11.83 2.27
CA GLY A 362 -9.31 11.28 3.14
C GLY A 362 -9.57 11.37 4.63
N SER A 363 -10.69 11.96 5.06
CA SER A 363 -11.11 11.84 6.46
C SER A 363 -12.45 11.13 6.54
N VAL A 364 -12.47 9.89 6.94
CA VAL A 364 -13.65 9.26 7.51
C VAL A 364 -13.80 9.84 8.92
N THR A 365 -14.16 11.10 9.00
CA THR A 365 -14.67 11.57 10.28
C THR A 365 -15.99 10.84 10.48
N SER A 366 -15.97 9.84 11.34
CA SER A 366 -17.14 9.45 12.09
C SER A 366 -17.85 10.74 12.47
N GLY A 367 -19.13 10.86 12.12
CA GLY A 367 -19.86 12.07 12.39
C GLY A 367 -19.62 12.50 13.82
N SER A 368 -18.71 13.47 14.00
CA SER A 368 -18.47 14.04 15.31
C SER A 368 -19.75 14.71 15.74
N LYS A 369 -20.27 14.31 16.89
CA LYS A 369 -21.36 15.03 17.56
C LYS A 369 -21.11 16.52 17.43
N PRO A 370 -22.07 17.31 16.94
CA PRO A 370 -22.00 18.75 17.15
C PRO A 370 -21.91 19.00 18.65
N GLN A 371 -20.88 19.73 19.06
CA GLN A 371 -20.78 20.24 20.44
C GLN A 371 -21.92 21.20 20.78
#